data_2844f60fa44c67762644940b207c25e3
#
_entry.id   2844f60fa44c67762644940b207c25e3
#
_cell.length_a   1.000
_cell.length_b   1.000
_cell.length_c   1.000
_cell.angle_alpha   90.00
_cell.angle_beta   90.00
_cell.angle_gamma   90.00
#
_symmetry.space_group_name_H-M   'P 1'
#
loop_
_entity.id
_entity.type
_entity.pdbx_description
1 polymer ?
#
loop_
_entity_poly.entity_id
_entity_poly.type
_entity_poly.pdbx_seq_one_letter_code
_entity_poly.pdbx_strand_id
1 'polypeptide(L)'
;MLFAARMPSLGRRLAAALVTAASAFWPLFAQAGEAAAASAEARSWLQRIHAAASQRNYEGTLVVSAGGTISSSRMAHYCEGDQFFERIEMLDGQPRRVYRHNKQVLTLWPAVKVARSEERDSVALFPAVLSGSEDQLLEHYEMLSERPDRVAGLDAVVFLLRPRDGHRFAQRLWADRASGLLLRADVLAPDGRVLEAAAFTEVKIGVKSQPESVLAPMRKLDGYRVLSSAPQRTGLEAEGWQLTPPVAGFRQIGCVKRRLETARDDESVAQAEVLQTVFSDGLTHVSVFIEPFRADRHRAGAAAFGATHTLMQPFGPKWVTVMGDVPLATLKLFAAALVRSR
;
A
#
# COMPACT_ATOMS: atom_id res chain seq x y z
N MET A 1 76.58 -63.14 -10.35
CA MET A 1 75.80 -63.16 -9.12
C MET A 1 75.92 -61.80 -8.50
N LEU A 2 74.96 -60.92 -8.68
CA LEU A 2 74.76 -59.72 -7.85
C LEU A 2 73.34 -59.25 -8.06
N PHE A 3 72.54 -59.38 -7.03
CA PHE A 3 71.16 -58.85 -6.95
C PHE A 3 71.20 -57.35 -6.73
N ALA A 4 70.47 -56.56 -7.55
CA ALA A 4 70.24 -55.18 -7.30
C ALA A 4 68.73 -54.98 -6.99
N ALA A 5 68.41 -54.61 -5.74
CA ALA A 5 67.08 -54.30 -5.26
C ALA A 5 66.62 -52.92 -5.74
N ARG A 6 65.44 -52.82 -6.33
CA ARG A 6 64.78 -51.56 -6.69
C ARG A 6 63.94 -51.11 -5.50
N MET A 7 64.21 -49.91 -4.96
CA MET A 7 63.34 -49.19 -4.07
C MET A 7 62.13 -48.48 -4.84
N PRO A 8 60.93 -48.48 -4.34
CA PRO A 8 59.84 -47.74 -4.95
C PRO A 8 59.82 -46.28 -4.50
N SER A 9 59.66 -45.37 -5.47
CA SER A 9 59.54 -43.92 -5.27
C SER A 9 58.21 -43.56 -4.66
N LEU A 10 58.23 -43.17 -3.39
CA LEU A 10 57.06 -42.56 -2.65
C LEU A 10 57.23 -41.06 -2.72
N GLY A 11 56.66 -40.42 -3.73
CA GLY A 11 56.87 -38.98 -3.86
C GLY A 11 55.93 -38.21 -4.84
N ARG A 12 54.89 -38.84 -5.31
CA ARG A 12 54.07 -38.15 -6.38
C ARG A 12 52.54 -38.11 -6.19
N ARG A 13 52.06 -38.33 -4.97
CA ARG A 13 50.58 -38.33 -4.72
C ARG A 13 50.04 -37.25 -3.78
N LEU A 14 50.88 -36.30 -3.34
CA LEU A 14 50.46 -35.22 -2.43
C LEU A 14 50.22 -33.83 -3.10
N ALA A 15 50.54 -33.69 -4.38
CA ALA A 15 50.37 -32.40 -5.07
C ALA A 15 49.04 -32.23 -5.83
N ALA A 16 48.22 -33.28 -6.00
CA ALA A 16 46.98 -33.23 -6.79
C ALA A 16 45.71 -32.94 -5.97
N ALA A 17 45.77 -33.00 -4.62
CA ALA A 17 44.61 -32.85 -3.76
C ALA A 17 44.34 -31.38 -3.30
N LEU A 18 45.25 -30.44 -3.52
CA LEU A 18 45.14 -29.05 -3.07
C LEU A 18 44.59 -28.07 -4.14
N VAL A 19 44.51 -28.49 -5.41
CA VAL A 19 44.02 -27.62 -6.50
C VAL A 19 42.50 -27.74 -6.71
N THR A 20 41.84 -28.79 -6.24
CA THR A 20 40.41 -29.01 -6.43
C THR A 20 39.52 -28.36 -5.36
N ALA A 21 40.07 -27.90 -4.23
CA ALA A 21 39.26 -27.22 -3.18
C ALA A 21 39.07 -25.72 -3.42
N ALA A 22 39.87 -25.06 -4.26
CA ALA A 22 39.79 -23.63 -4.52
C ALA A 22 38.75 -23.26 -5.59
N SER A 23 38.32 -24.20 -6.43
CA SER A 23 37.36 -23.93 -7.51
C SER A 23 35.89 -24.03 -7.10
N ALA A 24 35.57 -24.57 -5.92
CA ALA A 24 34.20 -24.70 -5.42
C ALA A 24 33.67 -23.45 -4.67
N PHE A 25 34.56 -22.53 -4.25
CA PHE A 25 34.20 -21.32 -3.51
C PHE A 25 33.92 -20.11 -4.40
N TRP A 26 34.32 -20.10 -5.67
CA TRP A 26 34.14 -18.95 -6.56
C TRP A 26 32.67 -18.65 -6.95
N PRO A 27 31.76 -19.62 -7.19
CA PRO A 27 30.40 -19.31 -7.54
C PRO A 27 29.57 -18.70 -6.40
N LEU A 28 29.90 -18.97 -5.14
CA LEU A 28 29.19 -18.41 -3.97
C LEU A 28 29.44 -16.91 -3.79
N PHE A 29 30.64 -16.41 -4.07
CA PHE A 29 30.92 -14.97 -4.01
C PHE A 29 30.34 -14.19 -5.16
N ALA A 30 30.22 -14.75 -6.37
CA ALA A 30 29.59 -14.12 -7.50
C ALA A 30 28.08 -13.96 -7.27
N GLN A 31 27.40 -14.98 -6.78
CA GLN A 31 25.97 -14.93 -6.46
C GLN A 31 25.64 -13.94 -5.34
N ALA A 32 26.50 -13.83 -4.31
CA ALA A 32 26.32 -12.84 -3.24
C ALA A 32 26.48 -11.41 -3.75
N GLY A 33 27.39 -11.17 -4.69
CA GLY A 33 27.57 -9.86 -5.33
C GLY A 33 26.38 -9.45 -6.20
N GLU A 34 25.84 -10.36 -7.01
CA GLU A 34 24.65 -10.11 -7.84
C GLU A 34 23.41 -9.85 -7.00
N ALA A 35 23.18 -10.61 -5.93
CA ALA A 35 22.06 -10.41 -5.02
C ALA A 35 22.16 -9.05 -4.29
N ALA A 36 23.35 -8.63 -3.88
CA ALA A 36 23.57 -7.34 -3.25
C ALA A 36 23.34 -6.17 -4.25
N ALA A 37 23.79 -6.31 -5.49
CA ALA A 37 23.57 -5.32 -6.55
C ALA A 37 22.07 -5.20 -6.88
N ALA A 38 21.36 -6.30 -7.04
CA ALA A 38 19.91 -6.31 -7.28
C ALA A 38 19.13 -5.67 -6.13
N SER A 39 19.52 -5.92 -4.88
CA SER A 39 18.91 -5.27 -3.71
C SER A 39 19.18 -3.77 -3.66
N ALA A 40 20.37 -3.31 -4.03
CA ALA A 40 20.72 -1.90 -4.10
C ALA A 40 19.95 -1.19 -5.22
N GLU A 41 19.80 -1.81 -6.39
CA GLU A 41 18.99 -1.29 -7.49
C GLU A 41 17.51 -1.18 -7.11
N ALA A 42 16.94 -2.23 -6.49
CA ALA A 42 15.58 -2.24 -5.98
C ALA A 42 15.33 -1.07 -5.01
N ARG A 43 16.22 -0.88 -4.03
CA ARG A 43 16.14 0.22 -3.07
C ARG A 43 16.19 1.58 -3.77
N SER A 44 17.09 1.77 -4.72
CA SER A 44 17.22 3.00 -5.50
C SER A 44 15.93 3.34 -6.28
N TRP A 45 15.28 2.34 -6.90
CA TRP A 45 14.02 2.54 -7.60
C TRP A 45 12.86 2.85 -6.65
N LEU A 46 12.77 2.16 -5.51
CA LEU A 46 11.74 2.46 -4.51
C LEU A 46 11.87 3.90 -3.99
N GLN A 47 13.10 4.37 -3.72
CA GLN A 47 13.36 5.75 -3.34
C GLN A 47 12.95 6.74 -4.44
N ARG A 48 13.25 6.46 -5.70
CA ARG A 48 12.84 7.30 -6.83
C ARG A 48 11.33 7.37 -6.97
N ILE A 49 10.63 6.24 -6.84
CA ILE A 49 9.16 6.17 -6.89
C ILE A 49 8.56 7.01 -5.74
N HIS A 50 9.07 6.83 -4.52
CA HIS A 50 8.62 7.58 -3.35
C HIS A 50 8.86 9.09 -3.50
N ALA A 51 10.06 9.48 -3.90
CA ALA A 51 10.41 10.88 -4.14
C ALA A 51 9.56 11.50 -5.27
N ALA A 52 9.33 10.76 -6.36
CA ALA A 52 8.52 11.28 -7.47
C ALA A 52 7.06 11.51 -7.06
N ALA A 53 6.46 10.59 -6.30
CA ALA A 53 5.09 10.71 -5.82
C ALA A 53 4.88 11.93 -4.90
N SER A 54 5.90 12.29 -4.11
CA SER A 54 5.82 13.36 -3.10
C SER A 54 6.40 14.71 -3.55
N GLN A 55 7.28 14.73 -4.55
CA GLN A 55 8.06 15.94 -4.92
C GLN A 55 7.86 16.41 -6.37
N ARG A 56 7.12 15.63 -7.20
CA ARG A 56 6.88 16.03 -8.59
C ARG A 56 5.50 16.63 -8.75
N ASN A 57 5.43 17.75 -9.48
CA ASN A 57 4.16 18.28 -9.94
C ASN A 57 3.68 17.45 -11.13
N TYR A 58 2.44 17.00 -11.10
CA TYR A 58 1.83 16.27 -12.23
C TYR A 58 0.33 16.48 -12.28
N GLU A 59 -0.23 16.35 -13.47
CA GLU A 59 -1.66 16.33 -13.76
C GLU A 59 -1.95 15.19 -14.72
N GLY A 60 -3.09 14.51 -14.55
CA GLY A 60 -3.45 13.42 -15.44
C GLY A 60 -4.86 12.89 -15.22
N THR A 61 -5.22 11.95 -16.07
CA THR A 61 -6.43 11.15 -15.95
C THR A 61 -6.06 9.74 -15.53
N LEU A 62 -6.57 9.35 -14.36
CA LEU A 62 -6.37 8.03 -13.75
C LEU A 62 -7.59 7.17 -13.98
N VAL A 63 -7.38 5.92 -14.38
CA VAL A 63 -8.41 4.88 -14.47
C VAL A 63 -8.09 3.79 -13.47
N VAL A 64 -9.11 3.37 -12.71
CA VAL A 64 -9.04 2.25 -11.77
C VAL A 64 -10.03 1.19 -12.20
N SER A 65 -9.56 -0.05 -12.31
CA SER A 65 -10.37 -1.23 -12.56
C SER A 65 -10.30 -2.15 -11.34
N ALA A 66 -11.43 -2.39 -10.69
CA ALA A 66 -11.53 -3.25 -9.52
C ALA A 66 -12.92 -3.92 -9.48
N GLY A 67 -12.98 -5.19 -9.09
CA GLY A 67 -14.25 -5.90 -8.88
C GLY A 67 -15.20 -5.91 -10.08
N GLY A 68 -14.66 -5.87 -11.31
CA GLY A 68 -15.46 -5.79 -12.53
C GLY A 68 -16.02 -4.41 -12.87
N THR A 69 -15.66 -3.37 -12.12
CA THR A 69 -16.03 -1.98 -12.39
C THR A 69 -14.81 -1.16 -12.83
N ILE A 70 -15.07 -0.16 -13.65
CA ILE A 70 -14.05 0.81 -14.08
C ILE A 70 -14.51 2.19 -13.62
N SER A 71 -13.58 2.96 -13.08
CA SER A 71 -13.81 4.36 -12.72
C SER A 71 -12.65 5.22 -13.18
N SER A 72 -12.94 6.44 -13.58
CA SER A 72 -11.94 7.41 -14.03
C SER A 72 -12.01 8.69 -13.18
N SER A 73 -10.87 9.31 -12.99
CA SER A 73 -10.74 10.56 -12.26
C SER A 73 -9.66 11.44 -12.88
N ARG A 74 -9.89 12.75 -12.86
CA ARG A 74 -8.86 13.73 -13.13
C ARG A 74 -8.16 14.07 -11.83
N MET A 75 -6.84 14.00 -11.83
CA MET A 75 -6.06 14.35 -10.65
C MET A 75 -4.97 15.36 -10.96
N ALA A 76 -4.61 16.13 -9.95
CA ALA A 76 -3.47 17.03 -9.95
C ALA A 76 -2.77 16.94 -8.59
N HIS A 77 -1.45 16.95 -8.62
CA HIS A 77 -0.58 17.01 -7.45
C HIS A 77 0.48 18.10 -7.63
N TYR A 78 0.62 18.96 -6.65
CA TYR A 78 1.59 20.04 -6.65
C TYR A 78 2.33 20.08 -5.33
N CYS A 79 3.63 20.39 -5.41
CA CYS A 79 4.52 20.58 -4.28
C CYS A 79 5.12 21.99 -4.30
N GLU A 80 5.12 22.65 -3.14
CA GLU A 80 5.82 23.94 -2.91
C GLU A 80 6.51 23.89 -1.54
N GLY A 81 7.83 23.69 -1.55
CA GLY A 81 8.56 23.42 -0.31
C GLY A 81 8.03 22.18 0.40
N ASP A 82 7.65 22.32 1.66
CA ASP A 82 7.11 21.24 2.49
C ASP A 82 5.58 21.08 2.35
N GLN A 83 4.96 21.85 1.47
CA GLN A 83 3.52 21.81 1.26
C GLN A 83 3.17 21.03 0.00
N PHE A 84 2.11 20.26 0.08
CA PHE A 84 1.54 19.58 -1.08
C PHE A 84 0.03 19.80 -1.19
N PHE A 85 -0.41 19.85 -2.44
CA PHE A 85 -1.78 20.17 -2.83
C PHE A 85 -2.26 19.11 -3.82
N GLU A 86 -3.40 18.50 -3.54
CA GLU A 86 -3.99 17.49 -4.41
C GLU A 86 -5.43 17.83 -4.74
N ARG A 87 -5.80 17.55 -5.96
CA ARG A 87 -7.19 17.61 -6.44
C ARG A 87 -7.50 16.34 -7.17
N ILE A 88 -8.59 15.69 -6.80
CA ILE A 88 -9.14 14.53 -7.48
C ILE A 88 -10.60 14.80 -7.80
N GLU A 89 -10.97 14.68 -9.06
CA GLU A 89 -12.34 14.87 -9.55
C GLU A 89 -12.79 13.57 -10.25
N MET A 90 -13.84 12.94 -9.70
CA MET A 90 -14.44 11.77 -10.33
C MET A 90 -15.11 12.18 -11.63
N LEU A 91 -14.83 11.45 -12.71
CA LEU A 91 -15.39 11.67 -14.05
C LEU A 91 -16.61 10.80 -14.30
N ASP A 92 -16.77 9.73 -13.54
CA ASP A 92 -17.86 8.77 -13.67
C ASP A 92 -18.76 8.78 -12.41
N GLY A 93 -19.99 8.34 -12.60
CA GLY A 93 -20.97 8.19 -11.53
C GLY A 93 -21.41 9.51 -10.91
N GLN A 94 -21.62 9.52 -9.60
CA GLN A 94 -22.00 10.75 -8.90
C GLN A 94 -20.80 11.70 -8.77
N PRO A 95 -20.97 12.99 -9.11
CA PRO A 95 -19.91 13.98 -8.97
C PRO A 95 -19.36 14.01 -7.55
N ARG A 96 -18.07 13.75 -7.43
CA ARG A 96 -17.32 13.83 -6.18
C ARG A 96 -15.97 14.49 -6.46
N ARG A 97 -15.60 15.44 -5.61
CA ARG A 97 -14.31 16.12 -5.66
C ARG A 97 -13.61 15.98 -4.32
N VAL A 98 -12.33 15.69 -4.37
CA VAL A 98 -11.46 15.62 -3.18
C VAL A 98 -10.36 16.66 -3.37
N TYR A 99 -10.21 17.50 -2.37
CA TYR A 99 -9.13 18.48 -2.28
C TYR A 99 -8.31 18.18 -1.05
N ARG A 100 -7.00 18.25 -1.17
CA ARG A 100 -6.09 18.01 -0.07
C ARG A 100 -5.03 19.09 -0.01
N HIS A 101 -4.82 19.63 1.16
CA HIS A 101 -3.69 20.49 1.51
C HIS A 101 -3.02 19.93 2.75
N ASN A 102 -1.85 19.36 2.58
CA ASN A 102 -1.14 18.62 3.63
C ASN A 102 -2.03 17.54 4.28
N LYS A 103 -2.33 17.68 5.58
CA LYS A 103 -3.19 16.76 6.34
C LYS A 103 -4.68 17.03 6.18
N GLN A 104 -5.05 18.21 5.74
CA GLN A 104 -6.46 18.58 5.57
C GLN A 104 -7.02 18.01 4.28
N VAL A 105 -8.10 17.26 4.38
CA VAL A 105 -8.83 16.67 3.25
C VAL A 105 -10.25 17.17 3.26
N LEU A 106 -10.70 17.74 2.15
CA LEU A 106 -12.07 18.15 1.90
C LEU A 106 -12.66 17.28 0.79
N THR A 107 -13.74 16.56 1.08
CA THR A 107 -14.50 15.83 0.08
C THR A 107 -15.84 16.54 -0.15
N LEU A 108 -16.13 16.87 -1.39
CA LEU A 108 -17.39 17.51 -1.81
C LEU A 108 -18.26 16.53 -2.59
N TRP A 109 -19.56 16.51 -2.27
CA TRP A 109 -20.62 15.88 -3.05
C TRP A 109 -21.58 16.96 -3.55
N PRO A 110 -21.31 17.54 -4.74
CA PRO A 110 -22.05 18.71 -5.24
C PRO A 110 -23.56 18.45 -5.43
N ALA A 111 -23.92 17.23 -5.83
CA ALA A 111 -25.33 16.87 -6.09
C ALA A 111 -26.22 16.96 -4.83
N VAL A 112 -25.67 16.64 -3.67
CA VAL A 112 -26.38 16.66 -2.37
C VAL A 112 -25.95 17.81 -1.48
N LYS A 113 -25.08 18.70 -1.97
CA LYS A 113 -24.57 19.86 -1.22
C LYS A 113 -23.96 19.48 0.14
N VAL A 114 -23.20 18.38 0.18
CA VAL A 114 -22.49 17.92 1.38
C VAL A 114 -21.00 18.11 1.18
N ALA A 115 -20.32 18.62 2.19
CA ALA A 115 -18.89 18.73 2.30
C ALA A 115 -18.41 17.98 3.55
N ARG A 116 -17.38 17.15 3.45
CA ARG A 116 -16.74 16.52 4.60
C ARG A 116 -15.32 17.03 4.72
N SER A 117 -15.00 17.63 5.86
CA SER A 117 -13.65 18.06 6.23
C SER A 117 -13.08 17.10 7.26
N GLU A 118 -11.90 16.55 6.98
CA GLU A 118 -11.21 15.60 7.86
C GLU A 118 -9.71 15.92 7.89
N GLU A 119 -9.07 15.59 9.00
CA GLU A 119 -7.62 15.54 9.07
C GLU A 119 -7.15 14.10 8.90
N ARG A 120 -6.23 13.87 7.95
CA ARG A 120 -5.65 12.56 7.69
C ARG A 120 -4.13 12.65 7.67
N ASP A 121 -3.45 11.82 8.46
CA ASP A 121 -1.99 11.80 8.53
C ASP A 121 -1.34 11.24 7.27
N SER A 122 -1.95 10.23 6.67
CA SER A 122 -1.53 9.68 5.37
C SER A 122 -2.74 9.13 4.64
N VAL A 123 -2.79 9.34 3.34
CA VAL A 123 -3.65 8.57 2.45
C VAL A 123 -2.72 8.08 1.36
N ALA A 124 -2.32 6.81 1.46
CA ALA A 124 -1.62 6.15 0.37
C ALA A 124 -2.65 5.91 -0.74
N LEU A 125 -2.76 6.89 -1.64
CA LEU A 125 -3.52 6.77 -2.88
C LEU A 125 -2.52 6.70 -4.03
N PHE A 126 -2.84 5.86 -5.03
CA PHE A 126 -2.07 5.89 -6.26
C PHE A 126 -1.90 7.34 -6.76
N PRO A 127 -0.70 7.76 -7.18
CA PRO A 127 0.52 6.99 -7.37
C PRO A 127 1.41 6.84 -6.11
N ALA A 128 1.03 7.36 -4.96
CA ALA A 128 1.78 7.28 -3.71
C ALA A 128 1.45 5.98 -2.95
N VAL A 129 1.79 4.83 -3.52
CA VAL A 129 1.47 3.50 -2.91
C VAL A 129 2.41 3.11 -1.77
N LEU A 130 3.59 3.72 -1.67
CA LEU A 130 4.58 3.38 -0.65
C LEU A 130 4.37 4.25 0.60
N SER A 131 4.13 3.62 1.75
CA SER A 131 3.91 4.31 3.03
C SER A 131 4.94 3.95 4.10
N GLY A 132 5.83 2.98 3.83
CA GLY A 132 6.93 2.54 4.70
C GLY A 132 8.30 2.89 4.15
N SER A 133 9.35 2.53 4.90
CA SER A 133 10.72 2.60 4.38
C SER A 133 10.98 1.48 3.37
N GLU A 134 11.92 1.71 2.45
CA GLU A 134 12.33 0.74 1.44
C GLU A 134 12.84 -0.55 2.07
N ASP A 135 13.56 -0.45 3.20
CA ASP A 135 14.07 -1.61 3.92
C ASP A 135 12.93 -2.45 4.51
N GLN A 136 11.93 -1.81 5.12
CA GLN A 136 10.74 -2.50 5.62
C GLN A 136 10.00 -3.23 4.49
N LEU A 137 9.88 -2.61 3.32
CA LEU A 137 9.25 -3.23 2.17
C LEU A 137 10.04 -4.46 1.71
N LEU A 138 11.37 -4.35 1.56
CA LEU A 138 12.24 -5.42 1.08
C LEU A 138 12.40 -6.58 2.08
N GLU A 139 12.06 -6.38 3.37
CA GLU A 139 11.92 -7.49 4.33
C GLU A 139 10.78 -8.45 3.93
N HIS A 140 9.70 -7.91 3.38
CA HIS A 140 8.47 -8.66 3.10
C HIS A 140 8.25 -8.96 1.63
N TYR A 141 8.91 -8.24 0.75
CA TYR A 141 8.79 -8.41 -0.70
C TYR A 141 10.17 -8.58 -1.35
N GLU A 142 10.19 -9.35 -2.41
CA GLU A 142 11.28 -9.41 -3.36
C GLU A 142 10.90 -8.55 -4.57
N MET A 143 11.75 -7.62 -4.96
CA MET A 143 11.54 -6.77 -6.12
C MET A 143 12.30 -7.33 -7.32
N LEU A 144 11.57 -7.70 -8.36
CA LEU A 144 12.09 -8.30 -9.58
C LEU A 144 11.87 -7.34 -10.74
N SER A 145 12.93 -7.08 -11.52
CA SER A 145 12.81 -6.30 -12.76
C SER A 145 12.14 -7.13 -13.85
N GLU A 146 11.18 -6.57 -14.56
CA GLU A 146 10.52 -7.17 -15.73
C GLU A 146 10.87 -6.40 -17.01
N ARG A 147 10.34 -6.85 -18.15
CA ARG A 147 10.56 -6.17 -19.45
C ARG A 147 10.01 -4.74 -19.37
N PRO A 148 10.77 -3.75 -19.88
CA PRO A 148 10.26 -2.39 -20.03
C PRO A 148 8.97 -2.36 -20.86
N ASP A 149 8.10 -1.39 -20.57
CA ASP A 149 6.80 -1.22 -21.20
C ASP A 149 6.52 0.28 -21.44
N ARG A 150 5.35 0.62 -21.98
CA ARG A 150 4.87 1.99 -22.13
C ARG A 150 3.51 2.17 -21.47
N VAL A 151 3.36 3.26 -20.71
CA VAL A 151 2.09 3.65 -20.07
C VAL A 151 1.85 5.13 -20.33
N ALA A 152 0.64 5.51 -20.70
CA ALA A 152 0.27 6.89 -21.03
C ALA A 152 1.23 7.58 -22.01
N GLY A 153 1.81 6.82 -22.95
CA GLY A 153 2.78 7.32 -23.93
C GLY A 153 4.21 7.48 -23.42
N LEU A 154 4.49 7.21 -22.14
CA LEU A 154 5.81 7.32 -21.51
C LEU A 154 6.48 5.94 -21.40
N ASP A 155 7.83 5.93 -21.51
CA ASP A 155 8.62 4.72 -21.30
C ASP A 155 8.68 4.39 -19.81
N ALA A 156 8.31 3.17 -19.46
CA ALA A 156 8.25 2.69 -18.07
C ALA A 156 9.23 1.54 -17.81
N VAL A 157 9.87 1.56 -16.66
CA VAL A 157 10.48 0.36 -16.07
C VAL A 157 9.42 -0.38 -15.27
N VAL A 158 9.50 -1.71 -15.32
CA VAL A 158 8.47 -2.57 -14.71
C VAL A 158 9.10 -3.42 -13.62
N PHE A 159 8.45 -3.45 -12.47
CA PHE A 159 8.87 -4.24 -11.32
C PHE A 159 7.73 -5.11 -10.81
N LEU A 160 8.05 -6.35 -10.46
CA LEU A 160 7.16 -7.22 -9.69
C LEU A 160 7.64 -7.23 -8.23
N LEU A 161 6.80 -6.72 -7.33
CA LEU A 161 6.94 -6.91 -5.89
C LEU A 161 6.27 -8.22 -5.52
N ARG A 162 7.06 -9.28 -5.38
CA ARG A 162 6.61 -10.62 -5.02
C ARG A 162 6.70 -10.78 -3.49
N PRO A 163 5.59 -11.06 -2.79
CA PRO A 163 5.64 -11.28 -1.35
C PRO A 163 6.44 -12.53 -1.02
N ARG A 164 7.16 -12.48 0.11
CA ARG A 164 7.94 -13.61 0.64
C ARG A 164 7.10 -14.60 1.44
N ASP A 165 5.84 -14.26 1.70
CA ASP A 165 4.88 -15.06 2.46
C ASP A 165 3.49 -15.11 1.79
N GLY A 166 2.54 -15.81 2.40
CA GLY A 166 1.16 -15.92 1.91
C GLY A 166 0.21 -14.85 2.47
N HIS A 167 0.70 -13.82 3.15
CA HIS A 167 -0.15 -12.83 3.83
C HIS A 167 -0.46 -11.61 2.97
N ARG A 168 0.14 -11.50 1.79
CA ARG A 168 0.12 -10.33 0.92
C ARG A 168 -0.15 -10.71 -0.51
N PHE A 169 -0.69 -9.76 -1.28
CA PHE A 169 -0.74 -9.89 -2.73
C PHE A 169 0.56 -9.39 -3.36
N ALA A 170 0.92 -9.98 -4.49
CA ALA A 170 1.97 -9.43 -5.34
C ALA A 170 1.46 -8.13 -6.00
N GLN A 171 2.39 -7.20 -6.25
CA GLN A 171 2.08 -5.98 -6.99
C GLN A 171 3.04 -5.82 -8.16
N ARG A 172 2.52 -5.41 -9.32
CA ARG A 172 3.33 -5.03 -10.47
C ARG A 172 3.25 -3.53 -10.65
N LEU A 173 4.42 -2.88 -10.74
CA LEU A 173 4.56 -1.45 -10.77
C LEU A 173 5.22 -1.00 -12.06
N TRP A 174 4.68 0.03 -12.71
CA TRP A 174 5.27 0.69 -13.88
C TRP A 174 5.66 2.10 -13.49
N ALA A 175 6.96 2.36 -13.38
CA ALA A 175 7.49 3.68 -13.06
C ALA A 175 8.06 4.35 -14.32
N ASP A 176 7.74 5.63 -14.52
CA ASP A 176 8.34 6.43 -15.59
C ASP A 176 9.85 6.40 -15.48
N ARG A 177 10.51 6.02 -16.57
CA ARG A 177 11.97 5.88 -16.61
C ARG A 177 12.70 7.17 -16.26
N ALA A 178 12.18 8.32 -16.69
CA ALA A 178 12.82 9.61 -16.50
C ALA A 178 12.60 10.18 -15.09
N SER A 179 11.36 10.23 -14.63
CA SER A 179 10.99 10.89 -13.37
C SER A 179 10.88 9.96 -12.16
N GLY A 180 10.63 8.67 -12.38
CA GLY A 180 10.29 7.70 -11.32
C GLY A 180 8.83 7.71 -10.90
N LEU A 181 7.99 8.59 -11.49
CA LEU A 181 6.56 8.62 -11.15
C LEU A 181 5.88 7.30 -11.52
N LEU A 182 5.12 6.75 -10.60
CA LEU A 182 4.35 5.54 -10.85
C LEU A 182 3.21 5.86 -11.83
N LEU A 183 3.22 5.17 -12.99
CA LEU A 183 2.25 5.34 -14.07
C LEU A 183 1.13 4.32 -14.01
N ARG A 184 1.43 3.11 -13.49
CA ARG A 184 0.48 2.02 -13.31
C ARG A 184 0.90 1.14 -12.13
N ALA A 185 -0.09 0.61 -11.42
CA ALA A 185 0.07 -0.45 -10.43
C ALA A 185 -1.05 -1.48 -10.59
N ASP A 186 -0.68 -2.76 -10.61
CA ASP A 186 -1.61 -3.88 -10.61
C ASP A 186 -1.42 -4.69 -9.32
N VAL A 187 -2.52 -5.05 -8.68
CA VAL A 187 -2.53 -6.02 -7.57
C VAL A 187 -2.88 -7.38 -8.14
N LEU A 188 -2.06 -8.37 -7.84
CA LEU A 188 -2.13 -9.70 -8.46
C LEU A 188 -2.57 -10.77 -7.44
N ALA A 189 -3.52 -11.59 -7.85
CA ALA A 189 -3.84 -12.83 -7.14
C ALA A 189 -2.67 -13.83 -7.19
N PRO A 190 -2.65 -14.86 -6.32
CA PRO A 190 -1.61 -15.88 -6.35
C PRO A 190 -1.49 -16.65 -7.67
N ASP A 191 -2.56 -16.72 -8.46
CA ASP A 191 -2.59 -17.31 -9.81
C ASP A 191 -2.12 -16.34 -10.91
N GLY A 192 -1.70 -15.12 -10.56
CA GLY A 192 -1.25 -14.09 -11.48
C GLY A 192 -2.36 -13.23 -12.11
N ARG A 193 -3.61 -13.51 -11.83
CA ARG A 193 -4.75 -12.71 -12.31
C ARG A 193 -4.77 -11.35 -11.65
N VAL A 194 -5.03 -10.30 -12.44
CA VAL A 194 -5.17 -8.94 -11.93
C VAL A 194 -6.47 -8.80 -11.14
N LEU A 195 -6.38 -8.46 -9.85
CA LEU A 195 -7.50 -8.19 -8.97
C LEU A 195 -7.95 -6.73 -9.06
N GLU A 196 -6.96 -5.84 -9.15
CA GLU A 196 -7.15 -4.41 -9.26
C GLU A 196 -6.01 -3.80 -10.08
N ALA A 197 -6.34 -2.81 -10.90
CA ALA A 197 -5.36 -2.04 -11.66
C ALA A 197 -5.68 -0.55 -11.56
N ALA A 198 -4.67 0.27 -11.32
CA ALA A 198 -4.74 1.72 -11.38
C ALA A 198 -3.70 2.23 -12.38
N ALA A 199 -4.10 3.00 -13.39
CA ALA A 199 -3.20 3.47 -14.43
C ALA A 199 -3.57 4.87 -14.92
N PHE A 200 -2.57 5.69 -15.20
CA PHE A 200 -2.78 6.90 -15.99
C PHE A 200 -3.08 6.54 -17.45
N THR A 201 -4.10 7.16 -18.02
CA THR A 201 -4.36 7.15 -19.47
C THR A 201 -3.65 8.30 -20.16
N GLU A 202 -3.49 9.42 -19.46
CA GLU A 202 -2.63 10.54 -19.80
C GLU A 202 -2.03 11.15 -18.54
N VAL A 203 -0.80 11.64 -18.61
CA VAL A 203 -0.15 12.36 -17.52
C VAL A 203 0.86 13.37 -18.05
N LYS A 204 0.88 14.55 -17.44
CA LYS A 204 1.88 15.59 -17.67
C LYS A 204 2.69 15.77 -16.39
N ILE A 205 3.98 15.45 -16.45
CA ILE A 205 4.90 15.52 -15.32
C ILE A 205 5.72 16.81 -15.45
N GLY A 206 5.99 17.49 -14.33
CA GLY A 206 6.72 18.74 -14.29
C GLY A 206 5.88 19.97 -14.67
N VAL A 207 4.56 19.90 -14.47
CA VAL A 207 3.68 21.04 -14.68
C VAL A 207 3.95 22.16 -13.67
N LYS A 208 3.57 23.38 -14.01
CA LYS A 208 3.65 24.51 -13.07
C LYS A 208 2.68 24.28 -11.91
N SER A 209 3.14 24.50 -10.68
CA SER A 209 2.30 24.43 -9.48
C SER A 209 1.13 25.41 -9.56
N GLN A 210 -0.05 24.98 -9.12
CA GLN A 210 -1.29 25.74 -9.10
C GLN A 210 -2.04 25.55 -7.77
N PRO A 211 -1.51 25.96 -6.61
CA PRO A 211 -2.10 25.76 -5.29
C PRO A 211 -3.52 26.31 -5.17
N GLU A 212 -3.80 27.46 -5.80
CA GLU A 212 -5.13 28.09 -5.76
C GLU A 212 -6.23 27.22 -6.40
N SER A 213 -5.88 26.33 -7.32
CA SER A 213 -6.83 25.38 -7.88
C SER A 213 -7.33 24.36 -6.85
N VAL A 214 -6.61 24.21 -5.74
CA VAL A 214 -6.96 23.35 -4.59
C VAL A 214 -7.51 24.20 -3.43
N LEU A 215 -6.82 25.28 -3.06
CA LEU A 215 -7.18 26.08 -1.89
C LEU A 215 -8.46 26.89 -2.07
N ALA A 216 -8.71 27.44 -3.26
CA ALA A 216 -9.90 28.25 -3.48
C ALA A 216 -11.22 27.44 -3.29
N PRO A 217 -11.37 26.23 -3.82
CA PRO A 217 -12.53 25.37 -3.51
C PRO A 217 -12.63 24.99 -2.03
N MET A 218 -11.50 24.82 -1.32
CA MET A 218 -11.53 24.48 0.11
C MET A 218 -12.06 25.63 0.98
N ARG A 219 -11.94 26.87 0.52
CA ARG A 219 -12.44 28.06 1.22
C ARG A 219 -13.91 28.41 0.86
N LYS A 220 -14.41 27.97 -0.29
CA LYS A 220 -15.75 28.31 -0.80
C LYS A 220 -16.75 27.19 -0.58
N LEU A 221 -17.37 27.17 0.59
CA LEU A 221 -18.34 26.14 1.00
C LEU A 221 -19.78 26.68 1.10
N ASP A 222 -20.06 27.83 0.46
CA ASP A 222 -21.39 28.45 0.48
C ASP A 222 -22.46 27.49 -0.04
N GLY A 223 -23.49 27.28 0.75
CA GLY A 223 -24.60 26.38 0.44
C GLY A 223 -24.28 24.88 0.62
N TYR A 224 -23.12 24.53 1.18
CA TYR A 224 -22.83 23.16 1.58
C TYR A 224 -23.11 22.93 3.07
N ARG A 225 -23.71 21.78 3.40
CA ARG A 225 -23.72 21.25 4.76
C ARG A 225 -22.33 20.65 5.04
N VAL A 226 -21.59 21.28 5.94
CA VAL A 226 -20.23 20.85 6.29
C VAL A 226 -20.29 19.87 7.44
N LEU A 227 -19.81 18.65 7.19
CA LEU A 227 -19.58 17.62 8.20
C LEU A 227 -18.10 17.71 8.59
N SER A 228 -17.83 18.02 9.84
CA SER A 228 -16.47 18.04 10.38
C SER A 228 -16.33 16.88 11.35
N SER A 229 -15.53 15.90 11.01
CA SER A 229 -15.18 14.80 11.91
C SER A 229 -13.74 15.01 12.35
N ALA A 230 -13.56 15.34 13.62
CA ALA A 230 -12.26 15.31 14.26
C ALA A 230 -12.11 13.95 14.95
N PRO A 231 -11.42 12.96 14.35
CA PRO A 231 -11.20 11.68 14.99
C PRO A 231 -10.33 11.87 16.24
N GLN A 232 -10.77 11.32 17.36
CA GLN A 232 -9.96 11.32 18.58
C GLN A 232 -8.84 10.29 18.43
N ARG A 233 -7.60 10.73 18.42
CA ARG A 233 -6.43 9.83 18.44
C ARG A 233 -6.39 9.07 19.75
N THR A 234 -6.11 7.79 19.68
CA THR A 234 -6.02 6.88 20.83
C THR A 234 -5.04 5.75 20.52
N GLY A 235 -4.88 4.82 21.45
CA GLY A 235 -4.14 3.57 21.27
C GLY A 235 -5.07 2.36 21.35
N LEU A 236 -4.77 1.30 20.62
CA LEU A 236 -5.56 0.07 20.65
C LEU A 236 -5.62 -0.50 22.07
N GLU A 237 -4.47 -0.52 22.78
CA GLU A 237 -4.35 -0.97 24.16
C GLU A 237 -5.08 -0.05 25.16
N ALA A 238 -5.01 1.28 24.94
CA ALA A 238 -5.72 2.26 25.76
C ALA A 238 -7.26 2.07 25.70
N GLU A 239 -7.75 1.48 24.62
CA GLU A 239 -9.16 1.13 24.41
C GLU A 239 -9.50 -0.29 24.88
N GLY A 240 -8.55 -0.97 25.54
CA GLY A 240 -8.72 -2.31 26.08
C GLY A 240 -8.70 -3.41 25.03
N TRP A 241 -7.93 -3.23 23.96
CA TRP A 241 -7.75 -4.21 22.89
C TRP A 241 -6.28 -4.41 22.57
N GLN A 242 -5.92 -5.59 22.10
CA GLN A 242 -4.58 -5.91 21.60
C GLN A 242 -4.65 -6.98 20.52
N LEU A 243 -3.60 -7.05 19.68
CA LEU A 243 -3.37 -8.15 18.75
C LEU A 243 -2.35 -9.12 19.34
N THR A 244 -2.78 -10.33 19.64
CA THR A 244 -1.92 -11.37 20.23
C THR A 244 -2.25 -12.74 19.63
N PRO A 245 -1.28 -13.38 18.92
CA PRO A 245 0.02 -12.84 18.50
C PRO A 245 -0.11 -11.74 17.43
N PRO A 246 0.89 -10.87 17.27
CA PRO A 246 0.93 -9.91 16.18
C PRO A 246 0.93 -10.62 14.82
N VAL A 247 0.28 -10.03 13.82
CA VAL A 247 0.34 -10.56 12.44
C VAL A 247 1.68 -10.16 11.81
N ALA A 248 2.42 -11.15 11.34
CA ALA A 248 3.79 -10.98 10.87
C ALA A 248 3.91 -9.90 9.79
N GLY A 249 4.86 -8.97 10.00
CA GLY A 249 5.16 -7.87 9.08
C GLY A 249 4.21 -6.69 9.08
N PHE A 250 3.09 -6.75 9.81
CA PHE A 250 2.17 -5.63 9.94
C PHE A 250 2.41 -4.89 11.25
N ARG A 251 2.56 -3.56 11.17
CA ARG A 251 2.72 -2.67 12.32
C ARG A 251 1.55 -1.71 12.41
N GLN A 252 1.10 -1.42 13.60
CA GLN A 252 0.06 -0.40 13.83
C GLN A 252 0.60 0.98 13.45
N ILE A 253 -0.08 1.65 12.53
CA ILE A 253 0.28 2.99 12.06
C ILE A 253 -0.69 4.07 12.53
N GLY A 254 -1.85 3.68 13.04
CA GLY A 254 -2.83 4.63 13.57
C GLY A 254 -3.96 3.94 14.32
N CYS A 255 -4.52 4.67 15.29
CA CYS A 255 -5.72 4.26 16.00
C CYS A 255 -6.53 5.52 16.36
N VAL A 256 -7.81 5.51 16.01
CA VAL A 256 -8.71 6.63 16.24
C VAL A 256 -10.08 6.15 16.67
N LYS A 257 -10.72 6.95 17.54
CA LYS A 257 -12.16 6.89 17.77
C LYS A 257 -12.85 7.94 16.92
N ARG A 258 -13.91 7.54 16.27
CA ARG A 258 -14.75 8.48 15.51
C ARG A 258 -16.22 8.13 15.64
N ARG A 259 -17.06 9.14 15.55
CA ARG A 259 -18.51 8.97 15.40
C ARG A 259 -18.82 8.78 13.92
N LEU A 260 -19.61 7.76 13.60
CA LEU A 260 -20.14 7.59 12.26
C LEU A 260 -21.34 8.54 12.11
N GLU A 261 -21.11 9.68 11.47
CA GLU A 261 -22.18 10.53 11.02
C GLU A 261 -22.77 9.93 9.74
N THR A 262 -24.01 9.48 9.78
CA THR A 262 -24.72 9.06 8.57
C THR A 262 -25.22 10.30 7.84
N ALA A 263 -25.13 10.27 6.50
CA ALA A 263 -25.62 11.36 5.65
C ALA A 263 -27.17 11.50 5.64
N ARG A 264 -27.87 10.61 6.33
CA ARG A 264 -29.33 10.66 6.52
C ARG A 264 -29.62 11.28 7.88
N ASP A 265 -30.54 12.24 7.92
CA ASP A 265 -31.04 12.95 9.12
C ASP A 265 -31.84 12.04 10.07
N ASP A 266 -31.53 10.76 10.12
CA ASP A 266 -32.15 9.84 11.05
C ASP A 266 -31.40 9.97 12.40
N GLU A 267 -31.87 10.88 13.26
CA GLU A 267 -31.39 11.08 14.63
C GLU A 267 -31.45 9.80 15.47
N SER A 268 -32.23 8.79 15.04
CA SER A 268 -32.31 7.48 15.70
C SER A 268 -31.08 6.60 15.43
N VAL A 269 -30.28 6.92 14.43
CA VAL A 269 -28.96 6.33 14.19
C VAL A 269 -27.97 6.98 15.14
N ALA A 270 -28.23 6.84 16.44
CA ALA A 270 -27.37 7.31 17.50
C ALA A 270 -25.91 7.01 17.18
N GLN A 271 -25.18 8.06 16.92
CA GLN A 271 -23.75 8.30 17.01
C GLN A 271 -22.97 7.11 17.57
N ALA A 272 -22.95 5.98 16.84
CA ALA A 272 -22.15 4.84 17.26
C ALA A 272 -20.66 5.24 17.18
N GLU A 273 -20.01 5.19 18.31
CA GLU A 273 -18.56 5.40 18.36
C GLU A 273 -17.88 4.16 17.81
N VAL A 274 -17.03 4.35 16.80
CA VAL A 274 -16.26 3.30 16.13
C VAL A 274 -14.79 3.51 16.45
N LEU A 275 -14.16 2.50 17.03
CA LEU A 275 -12.71 2.42 17.12
C LEU A 275 -12.18 1.88 15.78
N GLN A 276 -11.31 2.64 15.14
CA GLN A 276 -10.59 2.21 13.94
C GLN A 276 -9.11 2.15 14.23
N THR A 277 -8.50 1.00 13.99
CA THR A 277 -7.04 0.87 13.98
C THR A 277 -6.55 0.40 12.63
N VAL A 278 -5.42 0.90 12.18
CA VAL A 278 -4.82 0.61 10.88
C VAL A 278 -3.44 0.01 11.08
N PHE A 279 -3.20 -1.08 10.39
CA PHE A 279 -1.91 -1.77 10.32
C PHE A 279 -1.38 -1.71 8.90
N SER A 280 -0.07 -1.59 8.75
CA SER A 280 0.58 -1.57 7.43
C SER A 280 1.91 -2.34 7.47
N ASP A 281 2.27 -2.90 6.33
CA ASP A 281 3.59 -3.48 6.08
C ASP A 281 4.50 -2.54 5.26
N GLY A 282 4.02 -1.31 4.97
CA GLY A 282 4.68 -0.32 4.15
C GLY A 282 4.14 -0.22 2.71
N LEU A 283 3.39 -1.21 2.25
CA LEU A 283 2.79 -1.23 0.91
C LEU A 283 1.27 -1.39 0.98
N THR A 284 0.78 -2.30 1.79
CA THR A 284 -0.65 -2.57 1.95
C THR A 284 -1.12 -2.26 3.38
N HIS A 285 -2.43 -2.17 3.56
CA HIS A 285 -3.05 -1.78 4.82
C HIS A 285 -4.16 -2.76 5.21
N VAL A 286 -4.27 -2.98 6.52
CA VAL A 286 -5.42 -3.67 7.12
C VAL A 286 -6.04 -2.75 8.16
N SER A 287 -7.31 -2.43 8.00
CA SER A 287 -8.12 -1.67 8.96
C SER A 287 -8.99 -2.61 9.79
N VAL A 288 -8.97 -2.44 11.09
CA VAL A 288 -9.87 -3.13 12.02
C VAL A 288 -10.80 -2.10 12.62
N PHE A 289 -12.11 -2.33 12.47
CA PHE A 289 -13.17 -1.50 13.04
C PHE A 289 -13.86 -2.28 14.15
N ILE A 290 -14.07 -1.63 15.28
CA ILE A 290 -14.73 -2.21 16.44
C ILE A 290 -15.85 -1.26 16.88
N GLU A 291 -17.06 -1.76 16.89
CA GLU A 291 -18.27 -0.98 17.24
C GLU A 291 -19.25 -1.82 18.09
N PRO A 292 -20.26 -1.22 18.75
CA PRO A 292 -21.30 -1.97 19.40
C PRO A 292 -22.05 -2.88 18.44
N PHE A 293 -22.29 -4.14 18.83
CA PHE A 293 -23.08 -5.07 18.03
C PHE A 293 -24.55 -4.60 17.91
N ARG A 294 -25.08 -4.67 16.68
CA ARG A 294 -26.48 -4.33 16.37
C ARG A 294 -27.07 -5.40 15.45
N ALA A 295 -27.99 -6.17 15.95
CA ALA A 295 -28.60 -7.31 15.23
C ALA A 295 -29.41 -6.86 13.99
N ASP A 296 -29.94 -5.63 13.98
CA ASP A 296 -30.66 -5.04 12.85
C ASP A 296 -29.78 -4.70 11.64
N ARG A 297 -28.47 -4.49 11.86
CA ARG A 297 -27.53 -4.04 10.82
C ARG A 297 -26.42 -5.03 10.49
N HIS A 298 -25.93 -5.74 11.49
CA HIS A 298 -24.73 -6.55 11.35
C HIS A 298 -25.05 -7.93 10.84
N ARG A 299 -24.37 -8.33 9.78
CA ARG A 299 -24.45 -9.69 9.19
C ARG A 299 -23.03 -10.22 9.05
N ALA A 300 -22.76 -11.33 9.73
CA ALA A 300 -21.47 -12.00 9.64
C ALA A 300 -21.22 -12.54 8.23
N GLY A 301 -19.99 -12.45 7.77
CA GLY A 301 -19.62 -12.94 6.45
C GLY A 301 -18.30 -12.36 5.97
N ALA A 302 -17.97 -12.69 4.73
CA ALA A 302 -16.84 -12.15 4.02
C ALA A 302 -17.28 -11.65 2.65
N ALA A 303 -16.65 -10.58 2.18
CA ALA A 303 -16.86 -10.00 0.87
C ALA A 303 -15.52 -9.65 0.24
N ALA A 304 -15.50 -9.54 -1.10
CA ALA A 304 -14.34 -9.09 -1.84
C ALA A 304 -14.79 -8.13 -2.95
N PHE A 305 -14.01 -7.07 -3.14
CA PHE A 305 -14.16 -6.14 -4.25
C PHE A 305 -12.76 -5.77 -4.77
N GLY A 306 -12.42 -6.25 -5.95
CA GLY A 306 -11.04 -6.16 -6.46
C GLY A 306 -10.05 -6.88 -5.54
N ALA A 307 -9.03 -6.16 -5.10
CA ALA A 307 -8.04 -6.65 -4.13
C ALA A 307 -8.51 -6.56 -2.68
N THR A 308 -9.49 -5.68 -2.41
CA THR A 308 -9.97 -5.41 -1.05
C THR A 308 -10.88 -6.54 -0.59
N HIS A 309 -10.47 -7.25 0.47
CA HIS A 309 -11.31 -8.18 1.20
C HIS A 309 -11.86 -7.54 2.47
N THR A 310 -13.03 -8.00 2.89
CA THR A 310 -13.68 -7.59 4.13
C THR A 310 -14.16 -8.84 4.86
N LEU A 311 -13.85 -8.94 6.15
CA LEU A 311 -14.34 -9.96 7.06
C LEU A 311 -15.13 -9.29 8.18
N MET A 312 -16.35 -9.75 8.42
CA MET A 312 -17.27 -9.19 9.39
C MET A 312 -17.74 -10.28 10.34
N GLN A 313 -17.63 -10.07 11.66
CA GLN A 313 -18.03 -11.05 12.65
C GLN A 313 -18.36 -10.41 14.00
N PRO A 314 -19.21 -11.08 14.83
CA PRO A 314 -19.41 -10.68 16.23
C PRO A 314 -18.19 -11.00 17.09
N PHE A 315 -17.96 -10.21 18.12
CA PHE A 315 -16.99 -10.42 19.16
C PHE A 315 -17.62 -10.05 20.52
N GLY A 316 -18.31 -10.99 21.16
CA GLY A 316 -19.13 -10.73 22.34
C GLY A 316 -20.18 -9.65 22.06
N PRO A 317 -20.22 -8.56 22.88
CA PRO A 317 -21.17 -7.43 22.67
C PRO A 317 -20.69 -6.44 21.60
N LYS A 318 -19.60 -6.73 20.91
CA LYS A 318 -19.02 -5.87 19.86
C LYS A 318 -19.16 -6.52 18.49
N TRP A 319 -19.07 -5.68 17.49
CA TRP A 319 -18.95 -6.06 16.08
C TRP A 319 -17.56 -5.70 15.60
N VAL A 320 -16.92 -6.62 14.90
CA VAL A 320 -15.59 -6.44 14.33
C VAL A 320 -15.68 -6.57 12.82
N THR A 321 -15.17 -5.55 12.13
CA THR A 321 -14.96 -5.56 10.68
C THR A 321 -13.47 -5.41 10.43
N VAL A 322 -12.89 -6.37 9.70
CA VAL A 322 -11.50 -6.33 9.26
C VAL A 322 -11.49 -6.22 7.75
N MET A 323 -10.80 -5.23 7.20
CA MET A 323 -10.73 -5.02 5.76
C MET A 323 -9.34 -4.57 5.30
N GLY A 324 -8.95 -4.96 4.08
CA GLY A 324 -7.68 -4.56 3.50
C GLY A 324 -7.40 -5.28 2.19
N ASP A 325 -6.35 -4.79 1.49
CA ASP A 325 -5.91 -5.31 0.19
C ASP A 325 -4.93 -6.48 0.40
N VAL A 326 -5.44 -7.51 1.06
CA VAL A 326 -4.70 -8.71 1.44
C VAL A 326 -5.58 -9.94 1.24
N PRO A 327 -5.02 -11.16 1.14
CA PRO A 327 -5.80 -12.39 1.12
C PRO A 327 -6.75 -12.50 2.31
N LEU A 328 -7.93 -13.09 2.10
CA LEU A 328 -8.93 -13.29 3.16
C LEU A 328 -8.36 -14.08 4.36
N ALA A 329 -7.41 -14.98 4.11
CA ALA A 329 -6.72 -15.73 5.17
C ALA A 329 -6.00 -14.77 6.14
N THR A 330 -5.41 -13.70 5.65
CA THR A 330 -4.74 -12.67 6.46
C THR A 330 -5.73 -11.89 7.32
N LEU A 331 -6.91 -11.55 6.80
CA LEU A 331 -7.96 -10.91 7.60
C LEU A 331 -8.44 -11.83 8.74
N LYS A 332 -8.51 -13.14 8.48
CA LYS A 332 -8.82 -14.13 9.52
C LYS A 332 -7.76 -14.18 10.62
N LEU A 333 -6.46 -14.01 10.28
CA LEU A 333 -5.39 -13.90 11.29
C LEU A 333 -5.59 -12.67 12.18
N PHE A 334 -5.86 -11.50 11.58
CA PHE A 334 -6.16 -10.29 12.35
C PHE A 334 -7.37 -10.45 13.27
N ALA A 335 -8.44 -11.03 12.75
CA ALA A 335 -9.67 -11.26 13.53
C ALA A 335 -9.46 -12.26 14.68
N ALA A 336 -8.65 -13.31 14.45
CA ALA A 336 -8.33 -14.31 15.48
C ALA A 336 -7.33 -13.78 16.55
N ALA A 337 -6.40 -12.89 16.13
CA ALA A 337 -5.41 -12.30 17.03
C ALA A 337 -5.98 -11.17 17.89
N LEU A 338 -7.15 -10.61 17.52
CA LEU A 338 -7.77 -9.54 18.29
C LEU A 338 -8.33 -10.07 19.61
N VAL A 339 -7.86 -9.53 20.73
CA VAL A 339 -8.30 -9.92 22.08
C VAL A 339 -8.57 -8.69 22.94
N ARG A 340 -9.37 -8.85 23.99
CA ARG A 340 -9.53 -7.82 25.02
C ARG A 340 -8.32 -7.83 25.93
N SER A 341 -7.73 -6.65 26.17
CA SER A 341 -6.76 -6.48 27.26
C SER A 341 -7.48 -6.70 28.60
N ARG A 342 -6.81 -7.41 29.49
CA ARG A 342 -7.30 -7.61 30.87
C ARG A 342 -7.10 -6.38 31.71
#